data_3edd583c441f754d9e31a23af53bc29d
#
_entry.id   3edd583c441f754d9e31a23af53bc29d
#
_cell.length_a   1.000
_cell.length_b   1.000
_cell.length_c   1.000
_cell.angle_alpha   90.00
_cell.angle_beta   90.00
_cell.angle_gamma   90.00
#
_symmetry.space_group_name_H-M   'P 1'
#
loop_
_entity.id
_entity.type
_entity.pdbx_description
1 polymer ?
#
loop_
_entity_poly.entity_id
_entity_poly.type
_entity_poly.pdbx_seq_one_letter_code
_entity_poly.pdbx_strand_id
1 'polypeptide(L)'
;MATTLTIIKPDAVAAGNAGNILAFLEDKGFIIRGLKMLRLSTAQARAFYEVHRERPFYDSLVEFMTSGPVVPAALEHDNAVAYLREVMGATNSVEAVGGTVRALYGTNIERNAIHGSDSAANAALELAFFFSRSELIAAH
;
A
#
# COMPACT_ATOMS: atom_id res chain seq x y z
N MET A 1 14.46 -5.83 12.79
CA MET A 1 13.13 -5.80 12.14
C MET A 1 13.19 -4.94 10.88
N ALA A 2 12.41 -5.28 9.89
CA ALA A 2 12.38 -4.55 8.61
C ALA A 2 11.12 -3.70 8.52
N THR A 3 11.17 -2.65 7.70
CA THR A 3 10.04 -1.75 7.45
C THR A 3 9.71 -1.77 5.96
N THR A 4 8.42 -1.80 5.63
CA THR A 4 7.93 -1.73 4.25
C THR A 4 6.83 -0.68 4.12
N LEU A 5 6.52 -0.31 2.87
CA LEU A 5 5.42 0.60 2.60
C LEU A 5 4.17 -0.17 2.17
N THR A 6 3.05 0.22 2.72
CA THR A 6 1.73 -0.11 2.17
C THR A 6 1.00 1.18 1.81
N ILE A 7 0.07 1.09 0.85
CA ILE A 7 -0.88 2.17 0.56
C ILE A 7 -2.25 1.55 0.51
N ILE A 8 -3.16 2.05 1.33
CA ILE A 8 -4.58 1.71 1.18
C ILE A 8 -5.11 2.58 0.05
N LYS A 9 -5.63 1.94 -0.99
CA LYS A 9 -5.99 2.58 -2.26
C LYS A 9 -7.35 3.29 -2.20
N PRO A 10 -7.64 4.16 -3.18
CA PRO A 10 -8.87 4.96 -3.15
C PRO A 10 -10.16 4.14 -3.08
N ASP A 11 -10.20 2.96 -3.67
CA ASP A 11 -11.37 2.08 -3.63
C ASP A 11 -11.72 1.64 -2.20
N ALA A 12 -10.72 1.22 -1.44
CA ALA A 12 -10.93 0.78 -0.06
C ALA A 12 -11.22 1.96 0.87
N VAL A 13 -10.56 3.11 0.66
CA VAL A 13 -10.83 4.32 1.44
C VAL A 13 -12.28 4.80 1.20
N ALA A 14 -12.69 4.86 -0.06
CA ALA A 14 -14.05 5.29 -0.42
C ALA A 14 -15.13 4.35 0.14
N ALA A 15 -14.83 3.07 0.25
CA ALA A 15 -15.74 2.06 0.82
C ALA A 15 -15.79 2.07 2.35
N GLY A 16 -14.97 2.93 3.01
CA GLY A 16 -14.93 2.99 4.47
C GLY A 16 -14.11 1.88 5.12
N ASN A 17 -13.20 1.25 4.38
CA ASN A 17 -12.43 0.10 4.85
C ASN A 17 -11.00 0.43 5.32
N ALA A 18 -10.59 1.70 5.31
CA ALA A 18 -9.24 2.06 5.74
C ALA A 18 -8.93 1.57 7.16
N GLY A 19 -9.82 1.82 8.11
CA GLY A 19 -9.67 1.37 9.50
C GLY A 19 -9.69 -0.15 9.63
N ASN A 20 -10.55 -0.82 8.87
CA ASN A 20 -10.64 -2.29 8.87
C ASN A 20 -9.33 -2.92 8.38
N ILE A 21 -8.74 -2.36 7.33
CA ILE A 21 -7.47 -2.85 6.77
C ILE A 21 -6.33 -2.61 7.75
N LEU A 22 -6.25 -1.44 8.37
CA LEU A 22 -5.23 -1.14 9.38
C LEU A 22 -5.33 -2.10 10.57
N ALA A 23 -6.54 -2.34 11.08
CA ALA A 23 -6.77 -3.29 12.16
C ALA A 23 -6.36 -4.71 11.76
N PHE A 24 -6.68 -5.11 10.53
CA PHE A 24 -6.30 -6.41 9.98
C PHE A 24 -4.77 -6.59 9.97
N LEU A 25 -4.04 -5.56 9.53
CA LEU A 25 -2.58 -5.59 9.49
C LEU A 25 -1.97 -5.66 10.89
N GLU A 26 -2.52 -4.91 11.85
CA GLU A 26 -2.08 -4.98 13.24
C GLU A 26 -2.33 -6.37 13.85
N ASP A 27 -3.47 -6.98 13.55
CA ASP A 27 -3.79 -8.34 13.98
C ASP A 27 -2.80 -9.38 13.42
N LYS A 28 -2.23 -9.11 12.25
CA LYS A 28 -1.21 -9.97 11.63
C LYS A 28 0.19 -9.73 12.19
N GLY A 29 0.33 -8.83 13.15
CA GLY A 29 1.60 -8.57 13.82
C GLY A 29 2.42 -7.43 13.25
N PHE A 30 1.89 -6.66 12.31
CA PHE A 30 2.57 -5.48 11.83
C PHE A 30 2.47 -4.34 12.84
N ILE A 31 3.56 -3.61 12.99
CA ILE A 31 3.60 -2.39 13.81
C ILE A 31 3.56 -1.19 12.86
N ILE A 32 2.60 -0.29 13.07
CA ILE A 32 2.49 0.92 12.27
C ILE A 32 3.50 1.94 12.80
N ARG A 33 4.47 2.33 11.96
CA ARG A 33 5.51 3.32 12.29
C ARG A 33 5.26 4.69 11.70
N GLY A 34 4.48 4.77 10.65
CA GLY A 34 4.08 6.01 10.02
C GLY A 34 2.73 5.84 9.37
N LEU A 35 1.94 6.91 9.35
CA LEU A 35 0.58 6.85 8.85
C LEU A 35 0.17 8.23 8.35
N LYS A 36 -0.32 8.29 7.11
CA LYS A 36 -0.84 9.52 6.51
C LYS A 36 -2.10 9.24 5.73
N MET A 37 -2.93 10.25 5.58
CA MET A 37 -4.01 10.26 4.59
C MET A 37 -3.81 11.48 3.71
N LEU A 38 -3.77 11.27 2.40
CA LEU A 38 -3.57 12.36 1.46
C LEU A 38 -4.21 12.02 0.11
N ARG A 39 -4.39 13.04 -0.72
CA ARG A 39 -4.78 12.85 -2.10
C ARG A 39 -3.56 13.13 -2.98
N LEU A 40 -3.18 12.15 -3.80
CA LEU A 40 -2.06 12.31 -4.71
C LEU A 40 -2.42 13.24 -5.86
N SER A 41 -1.49 14.14 -6.20
CA SER A 41 -1.58 14.86 -7.47
C SER A 41 -1.17 13.92 -8.61
N THR A 42 -1.54 14.29 -9.84
CA THR A 42 -1.11 13.53 -11.02
C THR A 42 0.42 13.41 -11.09
N ALA A 43 1.13 14.51 -10.80
CA ALA A 43 2.59 14.51 -10.79
C ALA A 43 3.16 13.55 -9.73
N GLN A 44 2.57 13.53 -8.53
CA GLN A 44 2.99 12.62 -7.46
C GLN A 44 2.76 11.14 -7.84
N ALA A 45 1.57 10.84 -8.37
CA ALA A 45 1.26 9.46 -8.77
C ALA A 45 2.17 8.99 -9.91
N ARG A 46 2.45 9.85 -10.89
CA ARG A 46 3.40 9.53 -11.97
C ARG A 46 4.81 9.28 -11.44
N ALA A 47 5.28 10.09 -10.52
CA ALA A 47 6.59 9.93 -9.91
C ALA A 47 6.67 8.62 -9.11
N PHE A 48 5.65 8.29 -8.34
CA PHE A 48 5.63 7.07 -7.54
C PHE A 48 5.66 5.81 -8.43
N TYR A 49 4.90 5.82 -9.51
CA TYR A 49 4.80 4.69 -10.44
C TYR A 49 5.71 4.80 -11.67
N GLU A 50 6.75 5.63 -11.61
CA GLU A 50 7.68 5.90 -12.73
C GLU A 50 8.24 4.61 -13.35
N VAL A 51 8.51 3.59 -12.53
CA VAL A 51 9.03 2.30 -12.99
C VAL A 51 8.07 1.59 -13.95
N HIS A 52 6.79 1.95 -13.96
CA HIS A 52 5.75 1.38 -14.82
C HIS A 52 5.41 2.26 -16.00
N ARG A 53 6.15 3.35 -16.24
CA ARG A 53 5.85 4.36 -17.28
C ARG A 53 5.59 3.75 -18.66
N GLU A 54 6.31 2.71 -19.03
CA GLU A 54 6.18 2.04 -20.34
C GLU A 54 5.08 0.96 -20.37
N ARG A 55 4.42 0.70 -19.24
CA ARG A 55 3.39 -0.33 -19.18
C ARG A 55 2.04 0.18 -19.70
N PRO A 56 1.24 -0.69 -20.37
CA PRO A 56 -0.08 -0.29 -20.87
C PRO A 56 -1.05 0.21 -19.80
N PHE A 57 -0.91 -0.28 -18.57
CA PHE A 57 -1.79 0.08 -17.45
C PHE A 57 -1.39 1.38 -16.75
N TYR A 58 -0.28 2.01 -17.13
CA TYR A 58 0.29 3.15 -16.38
C TYR A 58 -0.70 4.32 -16.24
N ASP A 59 -1.29 4.77 -17.35
CA ASP A 59 -2.20 5.93 -17.33
C ASP A 59 -3.46 5.63 -16.51
N SER A 60 -4.03 4.43 -16.65
CA SER A 60 -5.18 3.98 -15.86
C SER A 60 -4.86 3.91 -14.38
N LEU A 61 -3.68 3.42 -14.01
CA LEU A 61 -3.21 3.35 -12.63
C LEU A 61 -3.08 4.75 -12.02
N VAL A 62 -2.46 5.69 -12.75
CA VAL A 62 -2.31 7.08 -12.30
C VAL A 62 -3.68 7.73 -12.11
N GLU A 63 -4.59 7.55 -13.04
CA GLU A 63 -5.95 8.07 -12.94
C GLU A 63 -6.66 7.49 -11.70
N PHE A 64 -6.57 6.18 -11.49
CA PHE A 64 -7.18 5.53 -10.35
C PHE A 64 -6.60 6.02 -9.03
N MET A 65 -5.28 6.08 -8.91
CA MET A 65 -4.61 6.47 -7.65
C MET A 65 -4.80 7.95 -7.29
N THR A 66 -5.23 8.78 -8.24
CA THR A 66 -5.55 10.20 -8.00
C THR A 66 -7.05 10.45 -7.85
N SER A 67 -7.88 9.41 -7.93
CA SER A 67 -9.34 9.54 -7.91
C SER A 67 -9.93 9.86 -6.55
N GLY A 68 -9.18 9.68 -5.48
CA GLY A 68 -9.61 9.94 -4.12
C GLY A 68 -8.46 9.80 -3.13
N PRO A 69 -8.73 9.99 -1.83
CA PRO A 69 -7.71 9.85 -0.79
C PRO A 69 -7.09 8.46 -0.75
N VAL A 70 -5.82 8.41 -0.39
CA VAL A 70 -5.05 7.18 -0.13
C VAL A 70 -4.46 7.24 1.26
N VAL A 71 -4.12 6.09 1.83
CA VAL A 71 -3.51 6.00 3.16
C VAL A 71 -2.20 5.24 3.06
N PRO A 72 -1.07 5.94 2.85
CA PRO A 72 0.24 5.31 2.97
C PRO A 72 0.58 5.06 4.44
N ALA A 73 1.17 3.90 4.71
CA ALA A 73 1.63 3.52 6.04
C ALA A 73 2.97 2.82 5.99
N ALA A 74 3.83 3.13 6.95
CA ALA A 74 5.09 2.42 7.15
C ALA A 74 4.83 1.30 8.17
N LEU A 75 5.11 0.07 7.77
CA LEU A 75 4.82 -1.13 8.56
C LEU A 75 6.11 -1.85 8.91
N GLU A 76 6.27 -2.21 10.17
CA GLU A 76 7.43 -2.95 10.67
C GLU A 76 7.04 -4.38 11.04
N HIS A 77 7.91 -5.32 10.64
CA HIS A 77 7.78 -6.74 10.94
C HIS A 77 9.14 -7.40 10.70
N ASP A 78 9.41 -8.54 11.31
CA ASP A 78 10.68 -9.25 11.08
C ASP A 78 10.90 -9.61 9.62
N ASN A 79 9.84 -9.91 8.89
CA ASN A 79 9.86 -10.23 7.46
C ASN A 79 8.86 -9.36 6.70
N ALA A 80 9.00 -8.04 6.84
CA ALA A 80 7.96 -7.07 6.45
C ALA A 80 7.52 -7.18 4.99
N VAL A 81 8.46 -7.18 4.05
CA VAL A 81 8.12 -7.18 2.61
C VAL A 81 7.39 -8.46 2.21
N ALA A 82 7.99 -9.62 2.46
CA ALA A 82 7.43 -10.91 2.03
C ALA A 82 6.13 -11.22 2.77
N TYR A 83 6.07 -10.97 4.08
CA TYR A 83 4.87 -11.25 4.86
C TYR A 83 3.71 -10.33 4.48
N LEU A 84 3.97 -9.05 4.21
CA LEU A 84 2.92 -8.15 3.75
C LEU A 84 2.32 -8.63 2.43
N ARG A 85 3.14 -9.05 1.49
CA ARG A 85 2.65 -9.56 0.21
C ARG A 85 1.79 -10.81 0.38
N GLU A 86 2.17 -11.68 1.29
CA GLU A 86 1.37 -12.86 1.64
C GLU A 86 0.02 -12.47 2.25
N VAL A 87 0.02 -11.53 3.20
CA VAL A 87 -1.18 -11.04 3.88
C VAL A 87 -2.10 -10.27 2.93
N MET A 88 -1.53 -9.53 1.97
CA MET A 88 -2.30 -8.80 0.96
C MET A 88 -3.04 -9.74 0.01
N GLY A 89 -2.41 -10.84 -0.40
CA GLY A 89 -2.95 -11.76 -1.39
C GLY A 89 -2.58 -11.40 -2.83
N ALA A 90 -3.07 -12.19 -3.77
CA ALA A 90 -2.79 -12.03 -5.19
C ALA A 90 -3.24 -10.65 -5.73
N THR A 91 -2.47 -10.12 -6.68
CA THR A 91 -2.74 -8.82 -7.31
C THR A 91 -4.15 -8.75 -7.89
N ASN A 92 -4.61 -9.81 -8.54
CA ASN A 92 -6.00 -9.91 -8.95
C ASN A 92 -6.83 -10.40 -7.76
N SER A 93 -7.69 -9.52 -7.22
CA SER A 93 -8.51 -9.82 -6.03
C SER A 93 -9.42 -11.02 -6.22
N VAL A 94 -9.88 -11.28 -7.45
CA VAL A 94 -10.72 -12.44 -7.78
C VAL A 94 -9.99 -13.75 -7.53
N GLU A 95 -8.66 -13.76 -7.69
CA GLU A 95 -7.80 -14.93 -7.51
C GLU A 95 -7.18 -15.01 -6.10
N ALA A 96 -7.39 -13.99 -5.26
CA ALA A 96 -6.79 -13.94 -3.94
C ALA A 96 -7.37 -15.00 -3.01
N VAL A 97 -6.48 -15.64 -2.24
CA VAL A 97 -6.88 -16.66 -1.26
C VAL A 97 -7.73 -16.02 -0.16
N GLY A 98 -8.79 -16.70 0.25
CA GLY A 98 -9.67 -16.24 1.33
C GLY A 98 -8.89 -15.91 2.60
N GLY A 99 -9.28 -14.82 3.27
CA GLY A 99 -8.58 -14.33 4.46
C GLY A 99 -7.45 -13.36 4.19
N THR A 100 -7.18 -13.02 2.92
CA THR A 100 -6.24 -11.96 2.55
C THR A 100 -6.97 -10.63 2.39
N VAL A 101 -6.23 -9.52 2.47
CA VAL A 101 -6.82 -8.17 2.31
C VAL A 101 -7.55 -8.05 0.96
N ARG A 102 -6.93 -8.49 -0.10
CA ARG A 102 -7.52 -8.37 -1.44
C ARG A 102 -8.73 -9.25 -1.65
N ALA A 103 -8.77 -10.42 -1.04
CA ALA A 103 -9.97 -11.27 -1.05
C ALA A 103 -11.14 -10.63 -0.28
N LEU A 104 -10.84 -9.98 0.83
CA LEU A 104 -11.86 -9.37 1.70
C LEU A 104 -12.34 -8.00 1.18
N TYR A 105 -11.44 -7.19 0.65
CA TYR A 105 -11.70 -5.77 0.38
C TYR A 105 -11.46 -5.34 -1.06
N GLY A 106 -10.82 -6.16 -1.88
CA GLY A 106 -10.57 -5.85 -3.28
C GLY A 106 -11.72 -6.31 -4.19
N THR A 107 -11.76 -5.77 -5.41
CA THR A 107 -12.78 -6.08 -6.41
C THR A 107 -12.17 -6.77 -7.63
N ASN A 108 -11.08 -6.24 -8.17
CA ASN A 108 -10.43 -6.76 -9.38
C ASN A 108 -8.93 -6.47 -9.35
N ILE A 109 -8.24 -6.59 -10.48
CA ILE A 109 -6.79 -6.43 -10.56
C ILE A 109 -6.31 -4.99 -10.33
N GLU A 110 -7.12 -3.98 -10.62
CA GLU A 110 -6.80 -2.56 -10.38
C GLU A 110 -7.35 -2.08 -9.05
N ARG A 111 -8.64 -2.34 -8.79
CA ARG A 111 -9.33 -1.99 -7.55
C ARG A 111 -9.11 -3.09 -6.53
N ASN A 112 -7.87 -3.24 -6.10
CA ASN A 112 -7.45 -4.35 -5.25
C ASN A 112 -7.08 -3.94 -3.81
N ALA A 113 -7.60 -2.81 -3.37
CA ALA A 113 -7.61 -2.30 -2.00
C ALA A 113 -6.28 -1.79 -1.47
N ILE A 114 -5.16 -2.44 -1.79
CA ILE A 114 -3.89 -2.20 -1.09
C ILE A 114 -2.70 -2.39 -2.02
N HIS A 115 -1.65 -1.60 -1.78
CA HIS A 115 -0.33 -1.73 -2.38
C HIS A 115 0.67 -2.15 -1.30
N GLY A 116 1.65 -2.94 -1.67
CA GLY A 116 2.81 -3.26 -0.83
C GLY A 116 4.07 -3.28 -1.67
N SER A 117 5.18 -2.82 -1.12
CA SER A 117 6.47 -2.84 -1.80
C SER A 117 6.85 -4.28 -2.17
N ASP A 118 7.49 -4.46 -3.32
CA ASP A 118 7.82 -5.80 -3.85
C ASP A 118 9.22 -6.28 -3.51
N SER A 119 10.06 -5.41 -2.94
CA SER A 119 11.42 -5.75 -2.52
C SER A 119 11.89 -4.80 -1.42
N ALA A 120 12.96 -5.19 -0.71
CA ALA A 120 13.56 -4.32 0.30
C ALA A 120 14.09 -3.02 -0.31
N ALA A 121 14.68 -3.08 -1.51
CA ALA A 121 15.18 -1.91 -2.22
C ALA A 121 14.04 -0.95 -2.58
N ASN A 122 12.95 -1.47 -3.14
CA ASN A 122 11.79 -0.66 -3.48
C ASN A 122 11.08 -0.13 -2.23
N ALA A 123 11.03 -0.91 -1.15
CA ALA A 123 10.47 -0.45 0.12
C ALA A 123 11.20 0.80 0.62
N ALA A 124 12.54 0.83 0.57
CA ALA A 124 13.31 1.99 0.99
C ALA A 124 12.98 3.23 0.15
N LEU A 125 12.89 3.08 -1.16
CA LEU A 125 12.54 4.18 -2.07
C LEU A 125 11.10 4.67 -1.85
N GLU A 126 10.16 3.75 -1.70
CA GLU A 126 8.74 4.08 -1.54
C GLU A 126 8.46 4.71 -0.18
N LEU A 127 9.11 4.23 0.88
CA LEU A 127 9.03 4.87 2.20
C LEU A 127 9.52 6.31 2.16
N ALA A 128 10.66 6.56 1.50
CA ALA A 128 11.23 7.90 1.38
C ALA A 128 10.34 8.84 0.54
N PHE A 129 9.48 8.29 -0.31
CA PHE A 129 8.54 9.08 -1.09
C PHE A 129 7.46 9.72 -0.21
N PHE A 130 6.97 8.98 0.77
CA PHE A 130 5.84 9.42 1.61
C PHE A 130 6.25 9.94 2.98
N PHE A 131 7.39 9.49 3.52
CA PHE A 131 7.79 9.80 4.89
C PHE A 131 9.19 10.36 4.94
N SER A 132 9.39 11.42 5.73
CA SER A 132 10.74 11.87 6.03
C SER A 132 11.38 10.90 7.01
N ARG A 133 12.71 10.91 7.05
CA ARG A 133 13.46 10.08 7.98
C ARG A 133 13.08 10.35 9.44
N SER A 134 12.84 11.63 9.78
CA SER A 134 12.44 12.01 11.14
C SER A 134 11.07 11.46 11.53
N GLU A 135 10.18 11.27 10.57
CA GLU A 135 8.85 10.70 10.82
C GLU A 135 8.92 9.20 11.10
N LEU A 136 9.96 8.52 10.62
CA LEU A 136 10.11 7.06 10.75
C LEU A 136 11.02 6.64 11.91
N ILE A 137 11.63 7.57 12.60
CA ILE A 137 12.41 7.25 13.81
C ILE A 137 11.45 6.74 14.87
N ALA A 138 11.76 5.56 15.43
CA ALA A 138 10.93 4.95 16.44
C ALA A 138 10.70 5.89 17.63
N ALA A 139 9.45 6.06 18.01
CA ALA A 139 9.04 6.98 19.05
C ALA A 139 9.20 6.41 20.47
N HIS A 140 9.89 5.26 20.59
CA HIS A 140 10.00 4.55 21.87
C HIS A 140 11.33 3.87 22.04
#